data_9d26d8350caca36fcccbd9fd28159d1b
#
_entry.id   9d26d8350caca36fcccbd9fd28159d1b
#
_cell.length_a   1.000
_cell.length_b   1.000
_cell.length_c   1.000
_cell.angle_alpha   90.00
_cell.angle_beta   90.00
_cell.angle_gamma   90.00
#
_symmetry.space_group_name_H-M   'P 1'
#
loop_
_entity.id
_entity.type
_entity.pdbx_description
1 polymer ?
#
loop_
_entity_poly.entity_id
_entity_poly.type
_entity_poly.pdbx_seq_one_letter_code
_entity_poly.pdbx_strand_id
1 'polypeptide(L)'
;MPLIHLASRLYGTPLLIARPKLDVILSVLGSRIGLHDLALPDLDMALPAPRQSVPSAQTGIAVIPVVGTLVKRAMGIEAASGLMSYDEIDDRLDTALADPQIDGILLDLDSPGGEAGGVFELAERIRAASAIKPIWAHANDAAYSAAYAIAAACQRLTLSQTGGVGSIGVIALHVDQSVKDAKDGIAYTAVYAGNHKNDFSPHDPLSPQASTVLQTEVDRLYDLFVNQVATMRGLDADAVRATEAAVFHGDQAVAAGLADAVLPLDQVLTEFAEALASQRRLVQPGLAPASPLNPPSTALTRNRSFTLENPMTDHDPQHDDALDSIDPIPQDEPQQPASDPQPTPAASAALAQARASGIGQAQAIAELCLIAGTPQRTAEFLSAGLSEAQVRRALLDARAEQPEIASRITADAGTSLHPEHSPVVAAAKKLAHKE
;
A
#
# COMPACT_ATOMS: atom_id res chain seq x y z
N MET A 1 -0.33 0.37 -24.11
CA MET A 1 -0.40 -1.09 -24.08
C MET A 1 -1.53 -1.48 -23.15
N PRO A 2 -2.35 -2.48 -23.45
CA PRO A 2 -3.38 -2.94 -22.55
C PRO A 2 -2.72 -3.49 -21.26
N LEU A 3 -3.25 -3.08 -20.11
CA LEU A 3 -2.75 -3.49 -18.80
C LEU A 3 -3.36 -4.85 -18.44
N ILE A 4 -3.00 -5.90 -19.20
CA ILE A 4 -3.58 -7.25 -19.10
C ILE A 4 -3.44 -7.84 -17.69
N HIS A 5 -2.33 -7.56 -17.01
CA HIS A 5 -2.09 -8.02 -15.64
C HIS A 5 -3.01 -7.34 -14.62
N LEU A 6 -3.44 -6.08 -14.84
CA LEU A 6 -4.45 -5.45 -13.99
C LEU A 6 -5.84 -6.04 -14.22
N ALA A 7 -6.18 -6.40 -15.46
CA ALA A 7 -7.43 -7.07 -15.75
C ALA A 7 -7.53 -8.42 -15.03
N SER A 8 -6.45 -9.22 -15.03
CA SER A 8 -6.41 -10.52 -14.34
C SER A 8 -6.53 -10.43 -12.81
N ARG A 9 -6.25 -9.27 -12.22
CA ARG A 9 -6.43 -9.00 -10.79
C ARG A 9 -7.87 -8.60 -10.43
N LEU A 10 -8.64 -8.14 -11.41
CA LEU A 10 -10.01 -7.66 -11.20
C LEU A 10 -11.06 -8.72 -11.54
N TYR A 11 -10.81 -9.55 -12.56
CA TYR A 11 -11.78 -10.53 -13.05
C TYR A 11 -11.46 -11.94 -12.58
N GLY A 12 -12.50 -12.66 -12.13
CA GLY A 12 -12.36 -14.03 -11.64
C GLY A 12 -11.59 -14.16 -10.33
N THR A 13 -11.24 -13.05 -9.70
CA THR A 13 -10.49 -13.01 -8.43
C THR A 13 -11.37 -12.37 -7.36
N PRO A 14 -11.55 -12.97 -6.18
CA PRO A 14 -12.25 -12.36 -5.07
C PRO A 14 -11.50 -11.14 -4.53
N LEU A 15 -12.26 -10.07 -4.28
CA LEU A 15 -11.75 -8.79 -3.81
C LEU A 15 -12.44 -8.40 -2.50
N LEU A 16 -11.70 -7.78 -1.61
CA LEU A 16 -12.15 -7.09 -0.41
C LEU A 16 -12.07 -5.57 -0.67
N ILE A 17 -12.97 -5.04 -1.51
CA ILE A 17 -12.99 -3.63 -1.93
C ILE A 17 -14.40 -3.05 -1.87
N ALA A 18 -14.55 -1.80 -1.48
CA ALA A 18 -15.81 -1.10 -1.51
C ALA A 18 -16.34 -0.94 -2.94
N ARG A 19 -17.58 -1.38 -3.19
CA ARG A 19 -18.20 -1.45 -4.52
C ARG A 19 -18.14 -0.14 -5.31
N PRO A 20 -18.43 1.04 -4.75
CA PRO A 20 -18.37 2.30 -5.52
C PRO A 20 -16.96 2.58 -6.05
N LYS A 21 -15.92 2.20 -5.31
CA LYS A 21 -14.53 2.39 -5.75
C LYS A 21 -14.14 1.40 -6.83
N LEU A 22 -14.61 0.16 -6.73
CA LEU A 22 -14.43 -0.83 -7.79
C LEU A 22 -15.01 -0.35 -9.11
N ASP A 23 -16.21 0.24 -9.09
CA ASP A 23 -16.86 0.78 -10.29
C ASP A 23 -16.06 1.96 -10.89
N VAL A 24 -15.47 2.82 -10.06
CA VAL A 24 -14.54 3.88 -10.52
C VAL A 24 -13.30 3.27 -11.17
N ILE A 25 -12.69 2.26 -10.54
CA ILE A 25 -11.51 1.57 -11.11
C ILE A 25 -11.86 0.93 -12.46
N LEU A 26 -12.98 0.22 -12.55
CA LEU A 26 -13.46 -0.39 -13.79
C LEU A 26 -13.72 0.66 -14.87
N SER A 27 -14.30 1.80 -14.50
CA SER A 27 -14.59 2.88 -15.44
C SER A 27 -13.30 3.54 -15.96
N VAL A 28 -12.32 3.82 -15.11
CA VAL A 28 -11.05 4.44 -15.49
C VAL A 28 -10.15 3.48 -16.30
N LEU A 29 -10.13 2.21 -15.91
CA LEU A 29 -9.29 1.20 -16.58
C LEU A 29 -9.98 0.51 -17.75
N GLY A 30 -11.31 0.63 -17.89
CA GLY A 30 -12.12 -0.14 -18.82
C GLY A 30 -11.59 -0.12 -20.25
N SER A 31 -11.27 1.05 -20.78
CA SER A 31 -10.68 1.19 -22.12
C SER A 31 -9.27 0.57 -22.26
N ARG A 32 -8.51 0.50 -21.15
CA ARG A 32 -7.14 -0.04 -21.12
C ARG A 32 -7.11 -1.55 -20.86
N ILE A 33 -8.17 -2.11 -20.31
CA ILE A 33 -8.32 -3.54 -20.03
C ILE A 33 -9.25 -4.26 -21.02
N GLY A 34 -9.64 -3.59 -22.11
CA GLY A 34 -10.42 -4.18 -23.20
C GLY A 34 -11.92 -3.91 -23.15
N LEU A 35 -12.42 -3.10 -22.23
CA LEU A 35 -13.82 -2.66 -22.15
C LEU A 35 -13.97 -1.31 -22.89
N HIS A 36 -14.17 -1.34 -24.19
CA HIS A 36 -14.03 -0.14 -25.06
C HIS A 36 -15.23 0.83 -25.08
N ASP A 37 -16.33 0.59 -24.38
CA ASP A 37 -17.56 1.39 -24.55
C ASP A 37 -17.98 2.25 -23.33
N LEU A 38 -17.11 2.43 -22.34
CA LEU A 38 -17.35 3.40 -21.29
C LEU A 38 -16.70 4.72 -21.65
N ALA A 39 -17.47 5.63 -22.28
CA ALA A 39 -17.05 7.00 -22.54
C ALA A 39 -16.87 7.72 -21.19
N LEU A 40 -15.62 7.88 -20.77
CA LEU A 40 -15.27 8.69 -19.62
C LEU A 40 -14.85 10.08 -20.07
N PRO A 41 -15.19 11.13 -19.32
CA PRO A 41 -14.57 12.42 -19.50
C PRO A 41 -13.06 12.29 -19.28
N ASP A 42 -12.25 12.97 -20.09
CA ASP A 42 -10.81 13.13 -19.89
C ASP A 42 -10.59 13.81 -18.52
N LEU A 43 -10.41 13.00 -17.49
CA LEU A 43 -9.98 13.48 -16.19
C LEU A 43 -8.45 13.57 -16.25
N ASP A 44 -7.97 14.78 -16.41
CA ASP A 44 -6.57 15.15 -16.23
C ASP A 44 -6.26 15.05 -14.72
N MET A 45 -6.12 13.81 -14.24
CA MET A 45 -5.82 13.54 -12.84
C MET A 45 -4.30 13.64 -12.65
N ALA A 46 -3.85 14.81 -12.20
CA ALA A 46 -2.57 14.92 -11.53
C ALA A 46 -2.62 14.02 -10.28
N LEU A 47 -1.90 12.91 -10.34
CA LEU A 47 -1.78 12.01 -9.19
C LEU A 47 -1.15 12.79 -8.02
N PRO A 48 -1.76 12.77 -6.83
CA PRO A 48 -1.12 13.36 -5.66
C PRO A 48 0.19 12.60 -5.39
N ALA A 49 1.25 13.35 -5.14
CA ALA A 49 2.53 12.77 -4.75
C ALA A 49 2.34 11.85 -3.53
N PRO A 50 2.98 10.68 -3.49
CA PRO A 50 2.88 9.79 -2.35
C PRO A 50 3.26 10.54 -1.08
N ARG A 51 2.37 10.55 -0.09
CA ARG A 51 2.66 11.11 1.22
C ARG A 51 3.77 10.27 1.84
N GLN A 52 4.95 10.86 1.96
CA GLN A 52 6.04 10.21 2.68
C GLN A 52 5.65 10.09 4.15
N SER A 53 5.94 8.94 4.75
CA SER A 53 5.85 8.76 6.20
C SER A 53 6.74 9.82 6.84
N VAL A 54 6.14 10.79 7.54
CA VAL A 54 6.90 11.77 8.32
C VAL A 54 7.08 11.13 9.70
N PRO A 55 8.31 10.75 10.08
CA PRO A 55 8.57 10.45 11.47
C PRO A 55 8.28 11.74 12.24
N SER A 56 7.28 11.74 13.11
CA SER A 56 7.17 12.78 14.11
C SER A 56 8.27 12.52 15.14
N ALA A 57 9.48 12.91 14.79
CA ALA A 57 10.70 12.69 15.58
C ALA A 57 10.63 13.27 17.01
N GLN A 58 9.61 14.07 17.31
CA GLN A 58 9.39 14.65 18.63
C GLN A 58 8.51 13.80 19.54
N THR A 59 7.73 12.85 19.01
CA THR A 59 6.76 12.08 19.81
C THR A 59 7.11 10.59 19.97
N GLY A 60 8.11 10.08 19.26
CA GLY A 60 8.41 8.63 19.23
C GLY A 60 7.33 7.80 18.54
N ILE A 61 6.48 8.41 17.70
CA ILE A 61 5.42 7.72 16.96
C ILE A 61 5.79 7.69 15.47
N ALA A 62 5.84 6.50 14.89
CA ALA A 62 5.91 6.33 13.44
C ALA A 62 4.48 6.37 12.87
N VAL A 63 4.22 7.29 11.94
CA VAL A 63 2.96 7.32 11.20
C VAL A 63 3.18 6.63 9.85
N ILE A 64 2.46 5.54 9.62
CA ILE A 64 2.49 4.77 8.38
C ILE A 64 1.21 5.06 7.60
N PRO A 65 1.28 5.83 6.50
CA PRO A 65 0.12 6.06 5.66
C PRO A 65 -0.24 4.79 4.87
N VAL A 66 -1.54 4.42 4.92
CA VAL A 66 -2.15 3.32 4.17
C VAL A 66 -3.20 3.90 3.24
N VAL A 67 -2.78 4.29 2.04
CA VAL A 67 -3.59 5.12 1.13
C VAL A 67 -3.81 4.41 -0.21
N GLY A 68 -5.04 4.51 -0.71
CA GLY A 68 -5.41 4.00 -2.03
C GLY A 68 -5.82 2.53 -2.03
N THR A 69 -5.90 1.93 -3.22
CA THR A 69 -6.33 0.54 -3.38
C THR A 69 -5.20 -0.43 -3.00
N LEU A 70 -5.53 -1.38 -2.13
CA LEU A 70 -4.57 -2.34 -1.59
C LEU A 70 -4.41 -3.54 -2.53
N VAL A 71 -3.18 -3.96 -2.72
CA VAL A 71 -2.83 -5.11 -3.56
C VAL A 71 -1.78 -5.97 -2.87
N LYS A 72 -1.70 -7.25 -3.22
CA LYS A 72 -0.70 -8.12 -2.61
C LYS A 72 0.72 -7.64 -2.90
N ARG A 73 0.98 -7.28 -4.17
CA ARG A 73 2.27 -6.75 -4.63
C ARG A 73 2.04 -5.67 -5.67
N ALA A 74 2.79 -4.59 -5.59
CA ALA A 74 2.82 -3.54 -6.60
C ALA A 74 4.25 -3.41 -7.13
N MET A 75 4.40 -3.25 -8.45
CA MET A 75 5.70 -3.06 -9.07
C MET A 75 5.67 -1.82 -9.99
N GLY A 76 6.70 -0.95 -9.82
CA GLY A 76 6.95 0.15 -10.75
C GLY A 76 5.75 1.08 -10.95
N ILE A 77 5.20 1.11 -12.17
CA ILE A 77 4.11 2.01 -12.59
C ILE A 77 2.81 1.78 -11.79
N GLU A 78 2.59 0.59 -11.24
CA GLU A 78 1.40 0.28 -10.44
C GLU A 78 1.37 1.08 -9.13
N ALA A 79 2.51 1.19 -8.46
CA ALA A 79 2.65 2.02 -7.25
C ALA A 79 2.40 3.51 -7.55
N ALA A 80 2.84 4.00 -8.73
CA ALA A 80 2.57 5.37 -9.18
C ALA A 80 1.09 5.61 -9.54
N SER A 81 0.29 4.54 -9.67
CA SER A 81 -1.15 4.62 -10.03
C SER A 81 -2.08 4.65 -8.82
N GLY A 82 -1.57 4.90 -7.60
CA GLY A 82 -2.37 4.93 -6.37
C GLY A 82 -2.70 3.53 -5.82
N LEU A 83 -1.90 2.53 -6.19
CA LEU A 83 -1.92 1.21 -5.57
C LEU A 83 -0.87 1.15 -4.46
N MET A 84 -1.23 0.56 -3.33
CA MET A 84 -0.33 0.28 -2.22
C MET A 84 -0.27 -1.22 -1.95
N SER A 85 0.93 -1.79 -1.83
CA SER A 85 1.06 -3.21 -1.60
C SER A 85 1.09 -3.56 -0.11
N TYR A 86 0.62 -4.79 0.22
CA TYR A 86 0.77 -5.34 1.56
C TYR A 86 2.24 -5.51 1.93
N ASP A 87 3.10 -5.89 0.98
CA ASP A 87 4.54 -5.99 1.19
C ASP A 87 5.14 -4.63 1.59
N GLU A 88 4.69 -3.51 0.98
CA GLU A 88 5.15 -2.16 1.34
C GLU A 88 4.72 -1.74 2.75
N ILE A 89 3.49 -2.09 3.16
CA ILE A 89 3.02 -1.84 4.53
C ILE A 89 3.87 -2.63 5.53
N ASP A 90 4.17 -3.88 5.21
CA ASP A 90 4.98 -4.78 6.03
C ASP A 90 6.42 -4.30 6.19
N ASP A 91 7.06 -3.86 5.09
CA ASP A 91 8.41 -3.29 5.11
C ASP A 91 8.50 -2.01 5.99
N ARG A 92 7.48 -1.17 5.92
CA ARG A 92 7.38 0.04 6.75
C ARG A 92 7.16 -0.31 8.22
N LEU A 93 6.35 -1.33 8.48
CA LEU A 93 6.13 -1.88 9.82
C LEU A 93 7.44 -2.40 10.41
N ASP A 94 8.19 -3.20 9.66
CA ASP A 94 9.49 -3.73 10.08
C ASP A 94 10.50 -2.63 10.37
N THR A 95 10.57 -1.62 9.51
CA THR A 95 11.41 -0.45 9.71
C THR A 95 11.08 0.26 11.03
N ALA A 96 9.79 0.49 11.29
CA ALA A 96 9.35 1.15 12.51
C ALA A 96 9.56 0.29 13.77
N LEU A 97 9.42 -1.03 13.66
CA LEU A 97 9.68 -1.97 14.76
C LEU A 97 11.16 -2.03 15.13
N ALA A 98 12.05 -1.96 14.12
CA ALA A 98 13.50 -2.03 14.33
C ALA A 98 14.09 -0.70 14.84
N ASP A 99 13.44 0.44 14.65
CA ASP A 99 13.95 1.76 15.05
C ASP A 99 13.79 1.97 16.56
N PRO A 100 14.90 2.10 17.34
CA PRO A 100 14.85 2.33 18.78
C PRO A 100 14.30 3.73 19.18
N GLN A 101 14.19 4.66 18.25
CA GLN A 101 13.60 5.98 18.46
C GLN A 101 12.06 5.95 18.40
N ILE A 102 11.48 4.87 17.90
CA ILE A 102 10.04 4.70 17.75
C ILE A 102 9.51 3.86 18.91
N ASP A 103 8.54 4.38 19.64
CA ASP A 103 7.88 3.73 20.78
C ASP A 103 6.50 3.18 20.42
N GLY A 104 5.87 3.72 19.38
CA GLY A 104 4.56 3.29 18.90
C GLY A 104 4.35 3.58 17.42
N ILE A 105 3.38 2.92 16.81
CA ILE A 105 3.09 2.99 15.38
C ILE A 105 1.63 3.36 15.18
N LEU A 106 1.36 4.37 14.35
CA LEU A 106 0.03 4.76 13.93
C LEU A 106 -0.15 4.46 12.44
N LEU A 107 -1.14 3.63 12.11
CA LEU A 107 -1.58 3.45 10.73
C LEU A 107 -2.61 4.54 10.40
N ASP A 108 -2.27 5.42 9.46
CA ASP A 108 -3.16 6.49 8.95
C ASP A 108 -3.83 5.99 7.65
N LEU A 109 -5.13 5.64 7.76
CA LEU A 109 -5.83 4.92 6.70
C LEU A 109 -6.74 5.86 5.88
N ASP A 110 -6.59 5.74 4.56
CA ASP A 110 -7.49 6.30 3.55
C ASP A 110 -7.57 5.31 2.38
N SER A 111 -8.30 4.22 2.57
CA SER A 111 -8.31 3.12 1.62
C SER A 111 -9.69 2.46 1.48
N PRO A 112 -10.14 2.21 0.25
CA PRO A 112 -11.37 1.48 -0.04
C PRO A 112 -11.25 -0.05 0.12
N GLY A 113 -10.08 -0.55 0.49
CA GLY A 113 -9.73 -1.96 0.44
C GLY A 113 -9.02 -2.37 -0.84
N GLY A 114 -9.09 -3.64 -1.21
CA GLY A 114 -8.37 -4.16 -2.37
C GLY A 114 -8.41 -5.68 -2.52
N GLU A 115 -7.29 -6.30 -2.83
CA GLU A 115 -7.17 -7.75 -3.01
C GLU A 115 -7.37 -8.52 -1.70
N ALA A 116 -8.01 -9.70 -1.79
CA ALA A 116 -8.17 -10.59 -0.65
C ALA A 116 -6.88 -11.33 -0.27
N GLY A 117 -6.05 -11.62 -1.28
CA GLY A 117 -4.83 -12.41 -1.08
C GLY A 117 -3.76 -11.66 -0.30
N GLY A 118 -3.39 -12.15 0.89
CA GLY A 118 -2.32 -11.60 1.73
C GLY A 118 -2.77 -10.64 2.82
N VAL A 119 -4.03 -10.19 2.81
CA VAL A 119 -4.52 -9.21 3.81
C VAL A 119 -4.64 -9.82 5.21
N PHE A 120 -5.09 -11.07 5.29
CA PHE A 120 -5.30 -11.74 6.56
C PHE A 120 -3.98 -12.03 7.27
N GLU A 121 -2.97 -12.44 6.51
CA GLU A 121 -1.61 -12.66 7.00
C GLU A 121 -0.98 -11.36 7.50
N LEU A 122 -1.15 -10.24 6.77
CA LEU A 122 -0.68 -8.93 7.22
C LEU A 122 -1.39 -8.48 8.50
N ALA A 123 -2.70 -8.67 8.60
CA ALA A 123 -3.46 -8.33 9.80
C ALA A 123 -3.00 -9.14 11.03
N GLU A 124 -2.77 -10.45 10.88
CA GLU A 124 -2.19 -11.29 11.94
C GLU A 124 -0.79 -10.81 12.35
N ARG A 125 0.04 -10.42 11.38
CA ARG A 125 1.36 -9.88 11.64
C ARG A 125 1.30 -8.56 12.41
N ILE A 126 0.38 -7.65 12.06
CA ILE A 126 0.16 -6.39 12.79
C ILE A 126 -0.28 -6.68 14.22
N ARG A 127 -1.20 -7.63 14.42
CA ARG A 127 -1.63 -8.07 15.75
C ARG A 127 -0.46 -8.60 16.58
N ALA A 128 0.39 -9.45 16.00
CA ALA A 128 1.57 -9.97 16.66
C ALA A 128 2.60 -8.86 16.97
N ALA A 129 2.84 -7.95 16.04
CA ALA A 129 3.73 -6.81 16.20
C ALA A 129 3.28 -5.84 17.30
N SER A 130 1.97 -5.74 17.55
CA SER A 130 1.41 -4.94 18.66
C SER A 130 1.88 -5.38 20.05
N ALA A 131 2.40 -6.60 20.19
CA ALA A 131 3.03 -7.07 21.43
C ALA A 131 4.46 -6.52 21.62
N ILE A 132 5.11 -6.04 20.54
CA ILE A 132 6.46 -5.47 20.55
C ILE A 132 6.38 -3.96 20.77
N LYS A 133 5.60 -3.26 19.93
CA LYS A 133 5.30 -1.84 20.07
C LYS A 133 3.81 -1.62 19.90
N PRO A 134 3.17 -0.75 20.68
CA PRO A 134 1.76 -0.41 20.49
C PRO A 134 1.48 0.05 19.05
N ILE A 135 0.44 -0.49 18.43
CA ILE A 135 -0.02 -0.12 17.10
C ILE A 135 -1.46 0.32 17.18
N TRP A 136 -1.72 1.58 16.80
CA TRP A 136 -3.04 2.15 16.67
C TRP A 136 -3.37 2.36 15.19
N ALA A 137 -4.66 2.48 14.88
CA ALA A 137 -5.15 2.81 13.55
C ALA A 137 -6.06 4.03 13.62
N HIS A 138 -6.03 4.86 12.59
CA HIS A 138 -6.92 5.98 12.41
C HIS A 138 -7.48 5.97 10.98
N ALA A 139 -8.80 5.80 10.83
CA ALA A 139 -9.49 5.98 9.57
C ALA A 139 -9.71 7.48 9.34
N ASN A 140 -8.73 8.13 8.70
CA ASN A 140 -8.75 9.57 8.45
C ASN A 140 -9.86 9.96 7.46
N ASP A 141 -10.05 9.13 6.42
CA ASP A 141 -11.21 9.22 5.51
C ASP A 141 -11.91 7.87 5.40
N ALA A 142 -11.19 6.81 5.03
CA ALA A 142 -11.76 5.49 4.81
C ALA A 142 -10.85 4.35 5.30
N ALA A 143 -11.42 3.40 6.02
CA ALA A 143 -10.84 2.09 6.25
C ALA A 143 -11.90 1.03 5.92
N TYR A 144 -12.04 0.73 4.62
CA TYR A 144 -13.06 -0.19 4.14
C TYR A 144 -12.47 -1.54 3.73
N SER A 145 -13.23 -2.59 3.98
CA SER A 145 -12.97 -3.93 3.46
C SER A 145 -11.57 -4.43 3.81
N ALA A 146 -10.64 -4.69 2.88
CA ALA A 146 -9.27 -5.11 3.20
C ALA A 146 -8.54 -4.12 4.14
N ALA A 147 -8.76 -2.81 3.99
CA ALA A 147 -8.20 -1.82 4.90
C ALA A 147 -8.79 -1.92 6.31
N TYR A 148 -10.07 -2.32 6.43
CA TYR A 148 -10.68 -2.57 7.72
C TYR A 148 -10.13 -3.84 8.39
N ALA A 149 -9.81 -4.90 7.63
CA ALA A 149 -9.14 -6.08 8.16
C ALA A 149 -7.81 -5.72 8.83
N ILE A 150 -7.03 -4.82 8.21
CA ILE A 150 -5.77 -4.28 8.75
C ILE A 150 -6.03 -3.42 9.99
N ALA A 151 -6.99 -2.49 9.92
CA ALA A 151 -7.33 -1.57 11.01
C ALA A 151 -7.84 -2.31 12.26
N ALA A 152 -8.69 -3.33 12.06
CA ALA A 152 -9.24 -4.15 13.14
C ALA A 152 -8.17 -4.92 13.92
N ALA A 153 -7.02 -5.19 13.31
CA ALA A 153 -5.91 -5.88 13.95
C ALA A 153 -5.14 -5.00 14.95
N CYS A 154 -5.29 -3.68 14.89
CA CYS A 154 -4.64 -2.73 15.78
C CYS A 154 -5.26 -2.74 17.19
N GLN A 155 -4.51 -2.30 18.18
CA GLN A 155 -4.96 -2.25 19.59
C GLN A 155 -6.08 -1.23 19.80
N ARG A 156 -6.07 -0.14 19.03
CA ARG A 156 -7.11 0.89 19.04
C ARG A 156 -7.35 1.38 17.62
N LEU A 157 -8.62 1.52 17.27
CA LEU A 157 -9.07 2.05 15.98
C LEU A 157 -9.94 3.27 16.22
N THR A 158 -9.50 4.41 15.73
CA THR A 158 -10.26 5.66 15.74
C THR A 158 -10.61 6.08 14.32
N LEU A 159 -11.56 7.00 14.18
CA LEU A 159 -11.91 7.57 12.88
C LEU A 159 -12.18 9.06 12.99
N SER A 160 -12.01 9.80 11.89
CA SER A 160 -12.40 11.20 11.81
C SER A 160 -13.94 11.33 11.82
N GLN A 161 -14.47 12.51 12.04
CA GLN A 161 -15.91 12.76 12.09
C GLN A 161 -16.62 12.36 10.79
N THR A 162 -15.97 12.53 9.65
CA THR A 162 -16.48 12.15 8.32
C THR A 162 -15.97 10.79 7.86
N GLY A 163 -15.02 10.24 8.58
CA GLY A 163 -14.39 8.96 8.26
C GLY A 163 -15.36 7.79 8.38
N GLY A 164 -15.04 6.72 7.68
CA GLY A 164 -15.86 5.53 7.66
C GLY A 164 -15.05 4.25 7.77
N VAL A 165 -15.70 3.21 8.30
CA VAL A 165 -15.14 1.86 8.50
C VAL A 165 -16.16 0.80 8.09
N GLY A 166 -15.74 -0.46 8.00
CA GLY A 166 -16.63 -1.57 7.69
C GLY A 166 -16.46 -2.07 6.26
N SER A 167 -17.56 -2.25 5.52
CA SER A 167 -17.55 -2.97 4.24
C SER A 167 -16.94 -4.38 4.40
N ILE A 168 -17.36 -5.09 5.47
CA ILE A 168 -16.87 -6.43 5.81
C ILE A 168 -17.57 -7.42 4.89
N GLY A 169 -17.04 -7.56 3.68
CA GLY A 169 -17.60 -8.40 2.65
C GLY A 169 -16.60 -8.71 1.55
N VAL A 170 -16.97 -9.64 0.68
CA VAL A 170 -16.16 -10.12 -0.45
C VAL A 170 -16.97 -9.99 -1.73
N ILE A 171 -16.34 -9.54 -2.79
CA ILE A 171 -16.94 -9.46 -4.12
C ILE A 171 -16.03 -10.11 -5.15
N ALA A 172 -16.59 -10.87 -6.08
CA ALA A 172 -15.92 -11.36 -7.27
C ALA A 172 -16.69 -10.96 -8.52
N LEU A 173 -15.97 -10.65 -9.59
CA LEU A 173 -16.57 -10.24 -10.86
C LEU A 173 -16.22 -11.25 -11.96
N HIS A 174 -17.22 -11.64 -12.71
CA HIS A 174 -17.05 -12.26 -14.02
C HIS A 174 -17.46 -11.29 -15.11
N VAL A 175 -16.70 -11.23 -16.20
CA VAL A 175 -17.03 -10.43 -17.38
C VAL A 175 -17.37 -11.37 -18.52
N ASP A 176 -18.57 -11.25 -19.04
CA ASP A 176 -19.02 -11.92 -20.26
C ASP A 176 -18.92 -10.96 -21.45
N GLN A 177 -17.99 -11.24 -22.36
CA GLN A 177 -17.80 -10.48 -23.59
C GLN A 177 -18.21 -11.27 -24.85
N SER A 178 -18.89 -12.39 -24.70
CA SER A 178 -19.29 -13.28 -25.82
C SER A 178 -20.11 -12.53 -26.88
N VAL A 179 -21.01 -11.62 -26.46
CA VAL A 179 -21.81 -10.79 -27.36
C VAL A 179 -20.92 -9.81 -28.16
N LYS A 180 -19.87 -9.28 -27.55
CA LYS A 180 -18.91 -8.42 -28.25
C LYS A 180 -18.11 -9.22 -29.26
N ASP A 181 -17.59 -10.37 -28.87
CA ASP A 181 -16.84 -11.25 -29.76
C ASP A 181 -17.65 -11.62 -31.00
N ALA A 182 -18.93 -11.97 -30.81
CA ALA A 182 -19.82 -12.27 -31.92
C ALA A 182 -20.03 -11.08 -32.88
N LYS A 183 -20.12 -9.84 -32.34
CA LYS A 183 -20.21 -8.62 -33.16
C LYS A 183 -18.92 -8.36 -33.94
N ASP A 184 -17.77 -8.69 -33.35
CA ASP A 184 -16.45 -8.56 -33.97
C ASP A 184 -16.13 -9.72 -34.93
N GLY A 185 -17.07 -10.67 -35.11
CA GLY A 185 -16.92 -11.85 -35.98
C GLY A 185 -15.93 -12.88 -35.46
N ILE A 186 -15.66 -12.89 -34.16
CA ILE A 186 -14.73 -13.79 -33.49
C ILE A 186 -15.52 -14.88 -32.76
N ALA A 187 -15.12 -16.14 -32.94
CA ALA A 187 -15.63 -17.27 -32.16
C ALA A 187 -14.47 -17.99 -31.48
N TYR A 188 -14.57 -18.14 -30.16
CA TYR A 188 -13.60 -18.88 -29.37
C TYR A 188 -14.08 -20.33 -29.20
N THR A 189 -13.19 -21.29 -29.44
CA THR A 189 -13.43 -22.69 -29.17
C THR A 189 -12.36 -23.20 -28.23
N ALA A 190 -12.74 -23.46 -26.97
CA ALA A 190 -11.84 -24.02 -25.98
C ALA A 190 -11.79 -25.55 -26.08
N VAL A 191 -10.58 -26.09 -26.17
CA VAL A 191 -10.33 -27.55 -26.04
C VAL A 191 -9.53 -27.77 -24.77
N TYR A 192 -10.11 -28.46 -23.80
CA TYR A 192 -9.50 -28.59 -22.47
C TYR A 192 -9.73 -29.96 -21.86
N ALA A 193 -8.92 -30.31 -20.88
CA ALA A 193 -9.07 -31.47 -20.01
C ALA A 193 -9.18 -31.01 -18.55
N GLY A 194 -10.13 -31.59 -17.84
CA GLY A 194 -10.55 -31.22 -16.50
C GLY A 194 -11.74 -30.24 -16.52
N ASN A 195 -12.83 -30.62 -15.84
CA ASN A 195 -14.15 -29.94 -15.95
C ASN A 195 -14.14 -28.47 -15.59
N HIS A 196 -13.22 -28.05 -14.72
CA HIS A 196 -13.11 -26.65 -14.23
C HIS A 196 -12.09 -25.80 -15.00
N LYS A 197 -11.44 -26.36 -16.05
CA LYS A 197 -10.32 -25.66 -16.70
C LYS A 197 -10.77 -24.46 -17.53
N ASN A 198 -12.03 -24.43 -18.00
CA ASN A 198 -12.61 -23.33 -18.75
C ASN A 198 -13.58 -22.48 -17.92
N ASP A 199 -13.71 -22.76 -16.62
CA ASP A 199 -14.50 -21.90 -15.72
C ASP A 199 -13.96 -20.46 -15.76
N PHE A 200 -14.85 -19.49 -15.71
CA PHE A 200 -14.53 -18.05 -15.76
C PHE A 200 -13.95 -17.55 -17.09
N SER A 201 -14.08 -18.30 -18.20
CA SER A 201 -13.76 -17.79 -19.54
C SER A 201 -14.58 -16.53 -19.81
N PRO A 202 -13.95 -15.38 -20.19
CA PRO A 202 -14.70 -14.16 -20.50
C PRO A 202 -15.42 -14.25 -21.86
N HIS A 203 -15.16 -15.29 -22.64
CA HIS A 203 -15.72 -15.52 -23.98
C HIS A 203 -17.01 -16.35 -23.95
N ASP A 204 -17.43 -16.79 -22.78
CA ASP A 204 -18.66 -17.57 -22.54
C ASP A 204 -19.46 -16.96 -21.38
N PRO A 205 -20.77 -17.03 -21.38
CA PRO A 205 -21.59 -16.73 -20.21
C PRO A 205 -21.17 -17.61 -19.01
N LEU A 206 -21.22 -17.02 -17.80
CA LEU A 206 -20.89 -17.75 -16.58
C LEU A 206 -21.80 -18.98 -16.41
N SER A 207 -21.22 -20.16 -16.43
CA SER A 207 -21.96 -21.40 -16.25
C SER A 207 -22.46 -21.54 -14.80
N PRO A 208 -23.57 -22.28 -14.54
CA PRO A 208 -24.03 -22.55 -13.18
C PRO A 208 -22.96 -23.24 -12.31
N GLN A 209 -22.17 -24.15 -12.89
CA GLN A 209 -21.03 -24.78 -12.22
C GLN A 209 -19.98 -23.76 -11.80
N ALA A 210 -19.53 -22.90 -12.72
CA ALA A 210 -18.54 -21.88 -12.44
C ALA A 210 -19.07 -20.84 -11.41
N SER A 211 -20.34 -20.46 -11.51
CA SER A 211 -21.00 -19.59 -10.53
C SER A 211 -20.96 -20.19 -9.12
N THR A 212 -21.26 -21.49 -8.99
CA THR A 212 -21.22 -22.19 -7.69
C THR A 212 -19.80 -22.23 -7.12
N VAL A 213 -18.79 -22.52 -7.96
CA VAL A 213 -17.38 -22.52 -7.53
C VAL A 213 -16.95 -21.13 -7.03
N LEU A 214 -17.30 -20.08 -7.78
CA LEU A 214 -16.95 -18.71 -7.41
C LEU A 214 -17.65 -18.27 -6.12
N GLN A 215 -18.94 -18.60 -5.96
CA GLN A 215 -19.70 -18.31 -4.75
C GLN A 215 -19.11 -19.03 -3.53
N THR A 216 -18.73 -20.29 -3.66
CA THR A 216 -18.10 -21.07 -2.58
C THR A 216 -16.79 -20.41 -2.11
N GLU A 217 -15.99 -19.89 -3.03
CA GLU A 217 -14.75 -19.19 -2.67
C GLU A 217 -15.03 -17.82 -2.03
N VAL A 218 -16.01 -17.06 -2.51
CA VAL A 218 -16.47 -15.80 -1.90
C VAL A 218 -16.95 -16.06 -0.48
N ASP A 219 -17.77 -17.09 -0.26
CA ASP A 219 -18.29 -17.43 1.06
C ASP A 219 -17.17 -17.86 2.01
N ARG A 220 -16.21 -18.65 1.56
CA ARG A 220 -15.03 -19.05 2.34
C ARG A 220 -14.21 -17.83 2.80
N LEU A 221 -13.97 -16.89 1.91
CA LEU A 221 -13.21 -15.66 2.24
C LEU A 221 -14.03 -14.72 3.13
N TYR A 222 -15.33 -14.68 2.94
CA TYR A 222 -16.23 -13.93 3.83
C TYR A 222 -16.20 -14.48 5.25
N ASP A 223 -16.25 -15.80 5.40
CA ASP A 223 -16.12 -16.46 6.70
C ASP A 223 -14.78 -16.17 7.38
N LEU A 224 -13.68 -16.18 6.63
CA LEU A 224 -12.37 -15.80 7.15
C LEU A 224 -12.38 -14.35 7.65
N PHE A 225 -12.94 -13.43 6.87
CA PHE A 225 -12.98 -12.01 7.20
C PHE A 225 -13.83 -11.75 8.45
N VAL A 226 -15.03 -12.31 8.50
CA VAL A 226 -15.92 -12.20 9.67
C VAL A 226 -15.25 -12.71 10.93
N ASN A 227 -14.68 -13.91 10.89
CA ASN A 227 -14.03 -14.53 12.05
C ASN A 227 -12.80 -13.74 12.51
N GLN A 228 -12.02 -13.19 11.57
CA GLN A 228 -10.90 -12.35 11.90
C GLN A 228 -11.35 -11.08 12.61
N VAL A 229 -12.33 -10.34 12.05
CA VAL A 229 -12.86 -9.12 12.67
C VAL A 229 -13.45 -9.42 14.03
N ALA A 230 -14.25 -10.47 14.16
CA ALA A 230 -14.84 -10.90 15.43
C ALA A 230 -13.75 -11.11 16.51
N THR A 231 -12.70 -11.85 16.16
CA THR A 231 -11.56 -12.11 17.04
C THR A 231 -10.79 -10.84 17.38
N MET A 232 -10.46 -10.02 16.38
CA MET A 232 -9.63 -8.83 16.55
C MET A 232 -10.33 -7.71 17.33
N ARG A 233 -11.65 -7.57 17.14
CA ARG A 233 -12.47 -6.53 17.80
C ARG A 233 -13.17 -7.05 19.08
N GLY A 234 -13.11 -8.34 19.36
CA GLY A 234 -13.83 -8.94 20.50
C GLY A 234 -15.36 -8.91 20.31
N LEU A 235 -15.82 -9.03 19.07
CA LEU A 235 -17.25 -9.04 18.70
C LEU A 235 -17.73 -10.48 18.48
N ASP A 236 -19.05 -10.68 18.57
CA ASP A 236 -19.68 -11.90 18.11
C ASP A 236 -19.63 -11.98 16.56
N ALA A 237 -19.35 -13.15 16.01
CA ALA A 237 -19.30 -13.35 14.57
C ALA A 237 -20.64 -13.06 13.89
N ASP A 238 -21.78 -13.38 14.56
CA ASP A 238 -23.11 -13.08 14.03
C ASP A 238 -23.39 -11.57 14.03
N ALA A 239 -22.88 -10.81 15.03
CA ALA A 239 -22.95 -9.37 15.02
C ALA A 239 -22.14 -8.75 13.87
N VAL A 240 -20.98 -9.31 13.55
CA VAL A 240 -20.19 -8.91 12.38
C VAL A 240 -20.94 -9.24 11.08
N ARG A 241 -21.54 -10.43 10.95
CA ARG A 241 -22.36 -10.81 9.79
C ARG A 241 -23.56 -9.90 9.62
N ALA A 242 -24.20 -9.49 10.71
CA ALA A 242 -25.38 -8.62 10.69
C ALA A 242 -25.05 -7.20 10.17
N THR A 243 -23.79 -6.83 10.01
CA THR A 243 -23.41 -5.61 9.32
C THR A 243 -23.69 -5.63 7.82
N GLU A 244 -23.91 -6.81 7.22
CA GLU A 244 -24.23 -7.02 5.80
C GLU A 244 -23.30 -6.22 4.86
N ALA A 245 -22.01 -6.18 5.20
CA ALA A 245 -20.98 -5.42 4.47
C ALA A 245 -21.28 -3.90 4.36
N ALA A 246 -22.12 -3.36 5.23
CA ALA A 246 -22.38 -1.92 5.26
C ALA A 246 -21.15 -1.12 5.71
N VAL A 247 -21.17 0.18 5.39
CA VAL A 247 -20.20 1.17 5.83
C VAL A 247 -20.81 1.95 6.99
N PHE A 248 -20.01 2.18 8.03
CA PHE A 248 -20.39 2.91 9.24
C PHE A 248 -19.52 4.16 9.40
N HIS A 249 -20.15 5.30 9.66
CA HIS A 249 -19.46 6.58 9.80
C HIS A 249 -19.60 7.13 11.23
N GLY A 250 -18.59 7.85 11.69
CA GLY A 250 -18.61 8.58 12.94
C GLY A 250 -19.11 7.72 14.12
N ASP A 251 -20.04 8.26 14.91
CA ASP A 251 -20.57 7.59 16.10
C ASP A 251 -21.29 6.26 15.82
N GLN A 252 -21.80 6.05 14.61
CA GLN A 252 -22.40 4.77 14.24
C GLN A 252 -21.38 3.65 14.19
N ALA A 253 -20.15 3.94 13.77
CA ALA A 253 -19.05 2.97 13.77
C ALA A 253 -18.68 2.56 15.21
N VAL A 254 -18.68 3.53 16.14
CA VAL A 254 -18.42 3.27 17.56
C VAL A 254 -19.56 2.47 18.18
N ALA A 255 -20.80 2.83 17.91
CA ALA A 255 -21.98 2.13 18.41
C ALA A 255 -22.05 0.66 17.92
N ALA A 256 -21.57 0.39 16.70
CA ALA A 256 -21.47 -0.96 16.14
C ALA A 256 -20.25 -1.75 16.67
N GLY A 257 -19.39 -1.16 17.52
CA GLY A 257 -18.15 -1.79 18.02
C GLY A 257 -17.05 -1.89 16.96
N LEU A 258 -17.24 -1.30 15.79
CA LEU A 258 -16.29 -1.34 14.67
C LEU A 258 -15.15 -0.32 14.83
N ALA A 259 -15.31 0.67 15.69
CA ALA A 259 -14.28 1.64 16.06
C ALA A 259 -14.37 1.96 17.57
N ASP A 260 -13.33 2.60 18.12
CA ASP A 260 -13.23 2.87 19.56
C ASP A 260 -13.59 4.32 19.91
N ALA A 261 -13.35 5.27 18.99
CA ALA A 261 -13.67 6.69 19.20
C ALA A 261 -13.68 7.48 17.88
N VAL A 262 -14.45 8.58 17.87
CA VAL A 262 -14.40 9.59 16.81
C VAL A 262 -13.51 10.73 17.27
N LEU A 263 -12.37 10.94 16.62
CA LEU A 263 -11.34 11.91 17.00
C LEU A 263 -10.66 12.48 15.76
N PRO A 264 -10.23 13.74 15.76
CA PRO A 264 -9.33 14.25 14.72
C PRO A 264 -7.90 13.68 14.91
N LEU A 265 -7.13 13.57 13.84
CA LEU A 265 -5.80 12.94 13.83
C LEU A 265 -4.82 13.55 14.85
N ASP A 266 -4.81 14.84 15.02
CA ASP A 266 -3.96 15.56 15.98
C ASP A 266 -4.26 15.15 17.43
N GLN A 267 -5.54 14.95 17.77
CA GLN A 267 -5.93 14.44 19.07
C GLN A 267 -5.53 12.98 19.25
N VAL A 268 -5.67 12.14 18.22
CA VAL A 268 -5.20 10.74 18.25
C VAL A 268 -3.71 10.67 18.54
N LEU A 269 -2.90 11.49 17.87
CA LEU A 269 -1.45 11.54 18.09
C LEU A 269 -1.12 11.98 19.52
N THR A 270 -1.88 12.95 20.07
CA THR A 270 -1.70 13.42 21.46
C THR A 270 -2.04 12.30 22.46
N GLU A 271 -3.21 11.67 22.32
CA GLU A 271 -3.63 10.58 23.21
C GLU A 271 -2.68 9.38 23.12
N PHE A 272 -2.17 9.09 21.92
CA PHE A 272 -1.22 8.00 21.74
C PHE A 272 0.13 8.30 22.41
N ALA A 273 0.65 9.53 22.28
CA ALA A 273 1.87 9.95 22.96
C ALA A 273 1.73 9.86 24.50
N GLU A 274 0.57 10.24 25.04
CA GLU A 274 0.27 10.13 26.49
C GLU A 274 0.19 8.65 26.94
N ALA A 275 -0.41 7.78 26.13
CA ALA A 275 -0.47 6.35 26.40
C ALA A 275 0.94 5.72 26.43
N LEU A 276 1.80 6.06 25.48
CA LEU A 276 3.19 5.62 25.42
C LEU A 276 4.01 6.13 26.61
N ALA A 277 3.85 7.40 27.00
CA ALA A 277 4.51 7.97 28.16
C ALA A 277 4.07 7.29 29.47
N SER A 278 2.80 6.93 29.57
CA SER A 278 2.26 6.20 30.71
C SER A 278 2.82 4.78 30.82
N GLN A 279 2.93 4.07 29.68
CA GLN A 279 3.55 2.75 29.61
C GLN A 279 5.03 2.79 30.05
N ARG A 280 5.81 3.79 29.59
CA ARG A 280 7.21 3.94 30.01
C ARG A 280 7.36 4.12 31.51
N ARG A 281 6.45 4.88 32.16
CA ARG A 281 6.46 5.07 33.62
C ARG A 281 6.18 3.78 34.39
N LEU A 282 5.36 2.89 33.84
CA LEU A 282 5.04 1.61 34.47
C LEU A 282 6.19 0.59 34.35
N VAL A 283 6.95 0.64 33.25
CA VAL A 283 8.09 -0.25 32.98
C VAL A 283 9.36 0.20 33.72
N GLN A 284 9.46 1.47 34.15
CA GLN A 284 10.56 2.00 34.99
C GLN A 284 10.07 2.45 36.36
N PRO A 285 9.72 1.54 37.28
CA PRO A 285 9.42 1.92 38.66
C PRO A 285 10.72 2.16 39.41
N GLY A 286 11.29 3.40 39.32
CA GLY A 286 12.51 3.69 40.06
C GLY A 286 13.19 5.04 39.87
N LEU A 287 12.77 5.87 38.93
CA LEU A 287 13.22 7.29 38.89
C LEU A 287 12.11 8.20 39.43
N ALA A 288 12.02 8.29 40.73
CA ALA A 288 11.34 9.40 41.37
C ALA A 288 11.99 10.73 40.90
N PRO A 289 11.21 11.80 40.62
CA PRO A 289 11.77 13.09 40.29
C PRO A 289 12.67 13.53 41.42
N ALA A 290 13.94 13.82 41.12
CA ALA A 290 14.88 14.34 42.07
C ALA A 290 14.31 15.66 42.64
N SER A 291 13.91 15.67 43.89
CA SER A 291 13.60 16.88 44.62
C SER A 291 14.83 17.78 44.63
N PRO A 292 14.69 19.10 44.53
CA PRO A 292 15.82 20.02 44.57
C PRO A 292 16.52 19.91 45.93
N LEU A 293 17.77 19.43 45.89
CA LEU A 293 18.64 19.33 47.04
C LEU A 293 18.99 20.73 47.58
N ASN A 294 18.57 21.02 48.78
CA ASN A 294 19.18 22.04 49.63
C ASN A 294 20.63 21.65 49.97
N PRO A 295 21.58 22.63 50.04
CA PRO A 295 22.99 22.30 50.27
C PRO A 295 23.25 21.83 51.71
N PRO A 296 24.22 20.92 51.91
CA PRO A 296 24.51 20.37 53.25
C PRO A 296 25.43 21.26 54.02
N SER A 297 25.10 21.38 55.30
CA SER A 297 25.96 21.89 56.35
C SER A 297 27.03 20.85 56.70
N THR A 298 28.23 21.32 56.86
CA THR A 298 29.46 20.64 57.32
C THR A 298 29.35 19.87 58.62
N ALA A 299 29.94 18.63 58.68
CA ALA A 299 30.84 18.23 59.79
C ALA A 299 31.40 16.81 59.63
N LEU A 300 32.73 16.74 59.60
CA LEU A 300 33.70 15.87 60.30
C LEU A 300 33.63 14.31 60.21
N THR A 301 34.62 13.80 59.50
CA THR A 301 35.62 12.74 59.86
C THR A 301 35.18 11.48 60.57
N ARG A 302 35.43 10.32 59.94
CA ARG A 302 36.33 9.28 60.51
C ARG A 302 36.67 8.18 59.50
N ASN A 303 37.99 7.98 59.35
CA ASN A 303 38.69 6.85 58.74
C ASN A 303 38.23 5.48 59.23
N ARG A 304 38.12 4.50 58.33
CA ARG A 304 38.63 3.15 58.55
C ARG A 304 38.90 2.42 57.25
N SER A 305 40.15 2.18 57.02
CA SER A 305 40.73 1.24 56.08
C SER A 305 40.37 -0.21 56.48
N PHE A 306 40.10 -1.08 55.56
CA PHE A 306 40.47 -2.50 55.67
C PHE A 306 40.73 -3.07 54.24
N THR A 307 41.84 -3.79 54.23
CA THR A 307 42.67 -4.43 53.23
C THR A 307 42.02 -5.58 52.48
N LEU A 308 42.54 -5.77 51.26
CA LEU A 308 42.70 -6.95 50.43
C LEU A 308 42.58 -8.31 51.09
N GLU A 309 42.01 -9.26 50.34
CA GLU A 309 42.67 -10.56 50.07
C GLU A 309 41.98 -11.30 48.93
N ASN A 310 42.80 -11.66 47.94
CA ASN A 310 42.56 -12.71 46.94
C ASN A 310 43.07 -14.04 47.51
N PRO A 311 42.54 -15.19 47.15
CA PRO A 311 43.47 -16.17 46.61
C PRO A 311 42.99 -16.90 45.34
N MET A 312 43.96 -17.08 44.47
CA MET A 312 44.09 -18.09 43.42
C MET A 312 44.15 -19.49 44.02
N THR A 313 43.63 -20.49 43.35
CA THR A 313 44.30 -21.81 43.23
C THR A 313 43.95 -22.49 41.92
N ASP A 314 45.02 -22.91 41.25
CA ASP A 314 45.19 -23.84 40.14
C ASP A 314 44.53 -25.19 40.37
N HIS A 315 44.17 -25.86 39.29
CA HIS A 315 44.53 -27.27 39.05
C HIS A 315 44.18 -27.68 37.60
N ASP A 316 45.27 -27.92 36.81
CA ASP A 316 45.30 -28.90 35.72
C ASP A 316 45.90 -30.19 36.33
N PRO A 317 45.63 -31.43 35.89
CA PRO A 317 46.45 -32.07 34.87
C PRO A 317 45.75 -33.13 33.95
N GLN A 318 46.26 -33.21 32.71
CA GLN A 318 46.74 -34.34 31.89
C GLN A 318 46.12 -35.75 32.06
N HIS A 319 45.80 -36.37 30.91
CA HIS A 319 46.34 -37.63 30.35
C HIS A 319 45.71 -37.92 28.98
N ASP A 320 46.48 -37.99 27.92
CA ASP A 320 47.17 -39.14 27.20
C ASP A 320 46.21 -40.23 26.68
N ASP A 321 46.21 -40.43 25.38
CA ASP A 321 46.80 -41.55 24.58
C ASP A 321 46.13 -41.54 23.18
N ALA A 322 46.85 -41.32 22.12
CA ALA A 322 47.67 -42.18 21.26
C ALA A 322 46.93 -43.00 20.19
N LEU A 323 47.42 -42.77 18.94
CA LEU A 323 47.53 -43.69 17.80
C LEU A 323 46.26 -43.89 16.92
N ASP A 324 46.26 -43.45 15.64
CA ASP A 324 46.83 -44.22 14.54
C ASP A 324 46.95 -43.39 13.26
N SER A 325 48.13 -43.52 12.66
CA SER A 325 48.53 -42.93 11.38
C SER A 325 48.04 -43.79 10.22
N ILE A 326 47.42 -43.18 9.22
CA ILE A 326 47.40 -43.72 7.84
C ILE A 326 47.70 -42.60 6.87
N ASP A 327 48.82 -42.73 6.13
CA ASP A 327 49.26 -41.84 5.05
C ASP A 327 48.28 -41.85 3.87
N PRO A 328 48.06 -40.70 3.21
CA PRO A 328 47.25 -40.61 2.01
C PRO A 328 48.08 -40.82 0.73
N ILE A 329 47.52 -41.57 -0.18
CA ILE A 329 47.93 -41.80 -1.56
C ILE A 329 47.78 -40.49 -2.36
N PRO A 330 48.71 -40.10 -3.23
CA PRO A 330 48.61 -38.89 -4.04
C PRO A 330 47.61 -39.09 -5.19
N GLN A 331 46.60 -38.19 -5.26
CA GLN A 331 45.75 -38.07 -6.43
C GLN A 331 46.18 -36.87 -7.26
N ASP A 332 46.38 -37.11 -8.55
CA ASP A 332 46.62 -36.11 -9.60
C ASP A 332 45.60 -35.00 -9.62
N GLU A 333 46.04 -33.75 -9.48
CA GLU A 333 45.22 -32.54 -9.73
C GLU A 333 45.04 -32.33 -11.24
N PRO A 334 43.79 -32.12 -11.71
CA PRO A 334 43.59 -31.53 -13.03
C PRO A 334 43.85 -30.02 -12.97
N GLN A 335 44.73 -29.54 -13.81
CA GLN A 335 45.06 -28.13 -14.02
C GLN A 335 43.78 -27.35 -14.35
N GLN A 336 43.42 -26.36 -13.49
CA GLN A 336 42.41 -25.34 -13.77
C GLN A 336 42.94 -24.38 -14.85
N PRO A 337 42.09 -23.98 -15.81
CA PRO A 337 42.41 -22.89 -16.72
C PRO A 337 42.52 -21.57 -15.98
N ALA A 338 43.48 -20.74 -16.40
CA ALA A 338 43.79 -19.44 -15.84
C ALA A 338 42.54 -18.58 -15.65
N SER A 339 42.26 -18.19 -14.42
CA SER A 339 41.20 -17.25 -14.05
C SER A 339 41.57 -15.85 -14.52
N ASP A 340 40.63 -15.23 -15.27
CA ASP A 340 40.68 -13.80 -15.60
C ASP A 340 40.82 -12.96 -14.32
N PRO A 341 41.55 -11.84 -14.38
CA PRO A 341 41.78 -10.99 -13.21
C PRO A 341 40.44 -10.44 -12.69
N GLN A 342 40.06 -10.83 -11.47
CA GLN A 342 38.90 -10.26 -10.80
C GLN A 342 39.11 -8.75 -10.61
N PRO A 343 38.08 -7.91 -10.97
CA PRO A 343 38.17 -6.47 -10.76
C PRO A 343 38.26 -6.15 -9.26
N THR A 344 39.15 -5.22 -8.92
CA THR A 344 39.32 -4.75 -7.54
C THR A 344 38.01 -4.19 -6.98
N PRO A 345 37.75 -4.26 -5.66
CA PRO A 345 36.50 -3.74 -5.04
C PRO A 345 36.19 -2.29 -5.41
N ALA A 346 37.24 -1.47 -5.61
CA ALA A 346 37.08 -0.08 -6.06
C ALA A 346 36.58 0.03 -7.50
N ALA A 347 37.03 -0.86 -8.40
CA ALA A 347 36.58 -0.89 -9.80
C ALA A 347 35.14 -1.39 -9.93
N SER A 348 34.72 -2.36 -9.11
CA SER A 348 33.33 -2.83 -9.08
C SER A 348 32.39 -1.80 -8.52
N ALA A 349 32.79 -1.04 -7.49
CA ALA A 349 31.98 0.06 -6.94
C ALA A 349 31.83 1.22 -7.95
N ALA A 350 32.90 1.61 -8.65
CA ALA A 350 32.85 2.62 -9.70
C ALA A 350 31.95 2.20 -10.88
N LEU A 351 31.99 0.92 -11.27
CA LEU A 351 31.13 0.39 -12.32
C LEU A 351 29.65 0.36 -11.90
N ALA A 352 29.36 0.00 -10.65
CA ALA A 352 28.02 0.03 -10.10
C ALA A 352 27.46 1.47 -10.04
N GLN A 353 28.28 2.44 -9.63
CA GLN A 353 27.90 3.85 -9.60
C GLN A 353 27.68 4.41 -11.02
N ALA A 354 28.51 4.06 -11.99
CA ALA A 354 28.33 4.47 -13.37
C ALA A 354 27.04 3.87 -13.99
N ARG A 355 26.71 2.61 -13.66
CA ARG A 355 25.45 1.98 -14.07
C ARG A 355 24.23 2.67 -13.45
N ALA A 356 24.28 2.97 -12.15
CA ALA A 356 23.19 3.68 -11.46
C ALA A 356 22.96 5.08 -12.06
N SER A 357 24.04 5.83 -12.34
CA SER A 357 23.93 7.13 -13.00
C SER A 357 23.36 7.03 -14.41
N GLY A 358 23.75 6.02 -15.19
CA GLY A 358 23.24 5.78 -16.55
C GLY A 358 21.76 5.42 -16.56
N ILE A 359 21.30 4.60 -15.60
CA ILE A 359 19.89 4.25 -15.43
C ILE A 359 19.08 5.50 -15.04
N GLY A 360 19.56 6.32 -14.10
CA GLY A 360 18.89 7.55 -13.69
C GLY A 360 18.74 8.54 -14.84
N GLN A 361 19.79 8.71 -15.67
CA GLN A 361 19.74 9.56 -16.85
C GLN A 361 18.75 9.03 -17.89
N ALA A 362 18.70 7.73 -18.13
CA ALA A 362 17.77 7.11 -19.07
C ALA A 362 16.31 7.27 -18.61
N GLN A 363 16.05 7.15 -17.33
CA GLN A 363 14.73 7.38 -16.74
C GLN A 363 14.29 8.83 -16.92
N ALA A 364 15.15 9.80 -16.58
CA ALA A 364 14.83 11.23 -16.76
C ALA A 364 14.53 11.60 -18.21
N ILE A 365 15.27 11.05 -19.18
CA ILE A 365 15.01 11.27 -20.61
C ILE A 365 13.67 10.65 -21.03
N ALA A 366 13.34 9.45 -20.54
CA ALA A 366 12.08 8.80 -20.85
C ALA A 366 10.88 9.59 -20.29
N GLU A 367 11.00 10.12 -19.08
CA GLU A 367 9.99 10.98 -18.45
C GLU A 367 9.78 12.28 -19.23
N LEU A 368 10.86 12.96 -19.65
CA LEU A 368 10.75 14.17 -20.46
C LEU A 368 10.04 13.91 -21.80
N CYS A 369 10.34 12.80 -22.45
CA CYS A 369 9.68 12.43 -23.71
C CYS A 369 8.19 12.08 -23.49
N LEU A 370 7.86 11.47 -22.36
CA LEU A 370 6.48 11.16 -21.98
C LEU A 370 5.68 12.43 -21.71
N ILE A 371 6.23 13.36 -20.93
CA ILE A 371 5.62 14.66 -20.61
C ILE A 371 5.41 15.49 -21.89
N ALA A 372 6.35 15.42 -22.83
CA ALA A 372 6.24 16.13 -24.11
C ALA A 372 5.29 15.46 -25.11
N GLY A 373 4.68 14.31 -24.76
CA GLY A 373 3.79 13.57 -25.65
C GLY A 373 4.50 12.86 -26.82
N THR A 374 5.81 12.65 -26.71
CA THR A 374 6.65 12.05 -27.76
C THR A 374 7.48 10.88 -27.26
N PRO A 375 6.89 9.85 -26.61
CA PRO A 375 7.63 8.74 -25.99
C PRO A 375 8.44 7.92 -27.02
N GLN A 376 8.04 7.92 -28.30
CA GLN A 376 8.75 7.26 -29.38
C GLN A 376 10.15 7.85 -29.64
N ARG A 377 10.44 9.08 -29.22
CA ARG A 377 11.75 9.73 -29.35
C ARG A 377 12.76 9.38 -28.29
N THR A 378 12.34 8.66 -27.25
CA THR A 378 13.22 8.25 -26.13
C THR A 378 14.43 7.48 -26.62
N ALA A 379 14.22 6.49 -27.49
CA ALA A 379 15.31 5.68 -28.04
C ALA A 379 16.29 6.51 -28.89
N GLU A 380 15.80 7.47 -29.65
CA GLU A 380 16.59 8.42 -30.45
C GLU A 380 17.53 9.24 -29.54
N PHE A 381 17.00 9.86 -28.51
CA PHE A 381 17.77 10.69 -27.59
C PHE A 381 18.79 9.89 -26.73
N LEU A 382 18.44 8.68 -26.32
CA LEU A 382 19.36 7.78 -25.63
C LEU A 382 20.50 7.31 -26.53
N SER A 383 20.20 6.95 -27.78
CA SER A 383 21.24 6.53 -28.75
C SER A 383 22.16 7.67 -29.15
N ALA A 384 21.66 8.91 -29.18
CA ALA A 384 22.44 10.12 -29.43
C ALA A 384 23.27 10.57 -28.19
N GLY A 385 23.14 9.92 -27.05
CA GLY A 385 23.88 10.25 -25.83
C GLY A 385 23.60 11.64 -25.25
N LEU A 386 22.40 12.18 -25.50
CA LEU A 386 22.05 13.53 -25.07
C LEU A 386 21.82 13.59 -23.55
N SER A 387 22.23 14.68 -22.93
CA SER A 387 21.90 14.96 -21.54
C SER A 387 20.44 15.39 -21.38
N GLU A 388 19.88 15.24 -20.17
CA GLU A 388 18.53 15.69 -19.83
C GLU A 388 18.24 17.13 -20.27
N ALA A 389 19.19 18.06 -20.04
CA ALA A 389 19.06 19.46 -20.42
C ALA A 389 18.97 19.65 -21.93
N GLN A 390 19.73 18.87 -22.71
CA GLN A 390 19.70 18.92 -24.17
C GLN A 390 18.38 18.35 -24.74
N VAL A 391 17.89 17.24 -24.14
CA VAL A 391 16.60 16.67 -24.52
C VAL A 391 15.46 17.62 -24.20
N ARG A 392 15.47 18.25 -23.03
CA ARG A 392 14.46 19.26 -22.66
C ARG A 392 14.42 20.42 -23.68
N ARG A 393 15.58 20.91 -24.09
CA ARG A 393 15.68 21.98 -25.09
C ARG A 393 15.14 21.52 -26.42
N ALA A 394 15.54 20.35 -26.91
CA ALA A 394 15.07 19.82 -28.20
C ALA A 394 13.55 19.57 -28.24
N LEU A 395 12.95 19.19 -27.12
CA LEU A 395 11.51 19.03 -26.99
C LEU A 395 10.76 20.36 -26.95
N LEU A 396 11.31 21.38 -26.29
CA LEU A 396 10.75 22.74 -26.30
C LEU A 396 10.84 23.40 -27.69
N ASP A 397 11.96 23.25 -28.37
CA ASP A 397 12.14 23.78 -29.71
C ASP A 397 11.16 23.11 -30.69
N ALA A 398 10.99 21.77 -30.62
CA ALA A 398 10.03 21.04 -31.43
C ALA A 398 8.56 21.45 -31.15
N ARG A 399 8.25 21.84 -29.90
CA ARG A 399 6.92 22.33 -29.56
C ARG A 399 6.67 23.76 -30.04
N ALA A 400 7.71 24.59 -30.04
CA ALA A 400 7.62 25.95 -30.58
C ALA A 400 7.41 26.01 -32.12
N GLU A 401 7.84 24.95 -32.84
CA GLU A 401 7.65 24.82 -34.29
C GLU A 401 6.25 24.28 -34.65
N GLN A 402 5.47 23.78 -33.69
CA GLN A 402 4.09 23.36 -33.94
C GLN A 402 3.20 24.61 -34.11
N PRO A 403 2.34 24.69 -35.14
CA PRO A 403 1.44 25.83 -35.29
C PRO A 403 0.53 25.92 -34.04
N GLU A 404 0.45 27.15 -33.49
CA GLU A 404 -0.48 27.45 -32.39
C GLU A 404 -1.87 26.88 -32.74
N ILE A 405 -2.41 26.05 -31.84
CA ILE A 405 -3.81 25.65 -31.91
C ILE A 405 -4.59 26.92 -31.62
N ALA A 406 -4.95 27.66 -32.67
CA ALA A 406 -5.87 28.78 -32.56
C ALA A 406 -7.18 28.23 -32.01
N SER A 407 -7.44 28.46 -30.72
CA SER A 407 -8.72 28.22 -30.11
C SER A 407 -9.74 29.03 -30.88
N ARG A 408 -10.52 28.39 -31.77
CA ARG A 408 -11.70 28.97 -32.37
C ARG A 408 -12.83 28.99 -31.36
N ILE A 409 -12.64 29.69 -30.27
CA ILE A 409 -13.75 30.26 -29.55
C ILE A 409 -14.14 31.48 -30.36
N THR A 410 -14.96 31.28 -31.38
CA THR A 410 -15.72 32.37 -31.98
C THR A 410 -16.57 32.92 -30.85
N ALA A 411 -16.32 34.19 -30.51
CA ALA A 411 -17.18 35.01 -29.67
C ALA A 411 -18.48 35.30 -30.43
N ASP A 412 -19.22 34.28 -30.85
CA ASP A 412 -20.57 34.35 -31.39
C ASP A 412 -21.59 33.89 -30.35
N ALA A 413 -21.33 34.25 -29.10
CA ALA A 413 -22.31 34.25 -28.03
C ALA A 413 -23.00 35.64 -27.90
N GLY A 414 -23.07 36.38 -29.01
CA GLY A 414 -23.67 37.70 -29.11
C GLY A 414 -25.14 37.70 -29.52
N THR A 415 -25.82 36.58 -29.64
CA THR A 415 -27.30 36.58 -29.71
C THR A 415 -27.81 36.42 -28.28
N SER A 416 -28.25 37.53 -27.72
CA SER A 416 -29.05 37.60 -26.48
C SER A 416 -30.17 36.59 -26.57
N LEU A 417 -29.99 35.47 -25.89
CA LEU A 417 -31.11 34.59 -25.57
C LEU A 417 -32.05 35.42 -24.69
N HIS A 418 -33.13 35.91 -25.29
CA HIS A 418 -34.23 36.50 -24.55
C HIS A 418 -34.63 35.51 -23.42
N PRO A 419 -34.75 35.94 -22.15
CA PRO A 419 -35.09 35.06 -21.04
C PRO A 419 -36.32 34.24 -21.28
N GLU A 420 -37.19 34.65 -22.18
CA GLU A 420 -38.43 33.99 -22.55
C GLU A 420 -38.30 32.64 -23.23
N HIS A 421 -37.14 32.35 -23.84
CA HIS A 421 -36.86 31.08 -24.54
C HIS A 421 -36.07 30.06 -23.67
N SER A 422 -35.84 30.37 -22.41
CA SER A 422 -35.22 29.41 -21.48
C SER A 422 -36.20 28.26 -21.17
N PRO A 423 -35.76 26.98 -21.30
CA PRO A 423 -36.63 25.85 -20.94
C PRO A 423 -37.13 25.90 -19.50
N VAL A 424 -36.40 26.56 -18.61
CA VAL A 424 -36.76 26.75 -17.20
C VAL A 424 -37.93 27.75 -17.07
N VAL A 425 -37.89 28.83 -17.82
CA VAL A 425 -38.98 29.83 -17.84
C VAL A 425 -40.25 29.26 -18.50
N ALA A 426 -40.10 28.43 -19.52
CA ALA A 426 -41.24 27.73 -20.14
C ALA A 426 -41.87 26.70 -19.18
N ALA A 427 -41.10 26.01 -18.37
CA ALA A 427 -41.59 25.09 -17.35
C ALA A 427 -42.30 25.84 -16.20
N ALA A 428 -41.76 26.97 -15.73
CA ALA A 428 -42.37 27.81 -14.69
C ALA A 428 -43.69 28.41 -15.14
N LYS A 429 -43.81 28.89 -16.38
CA LYS A 429 -45.07 29.39 -16.97
C LYS A 429 -46.13 28.28 -17.09
N LYS A 430 -45.76 27.04 -17.39
CA LYS A 430 -46.68 25.90 -17.42
C LYS A 430 -47.21 25.50 -16.06
N LEU A 431 -46.47 25.73 -14.99
CA LEU A 431 -46.92 25.48 -13.61
C LEU A 431 -47.82 26.56 -13.08
N ALA A 432 -47.59 27.83 -13.44
CA ALA A 432 -48.38 28.99 -13.03
C ALA A 432 -49.77 29.07 -13.71
N HIS A 433 -50.06 28.31 -14.77
CA HIS A 433 -51.36 28.23 -15.43
C HIS A 433 -52.21 27.01 -14.99
N LYS A 434 -51.84 26.35 -13.92
CA LYS A 434 -52.57 25.18 -13.37
C LYS A 434 -53.19 25.41 -12.00
N GLU A 435 -53.33 26.68 -11.56
CA GLU A 435 -54.19 27.10 -10.45
C GLU A 435 -55.48 27.77 -10.95
#